data_79b909766504c03a725cbf1767ee047b
#
_entry.id   79b909766504c03a725cbf1767ee047b
#
_cell.length_a   1.000
_cell.length_b   1.000
_cell.length_c   1.000
_cell.angle_alpha   90.00
_cell.angle_beta   90.00
_cell.angle_gamma   90.00
#
_symmetry.space_group_name_H-M   'P 1'
#
loop_
_entity.id
_entity.type
_entity.pdbx_description
1 polymer ?
#
loop_
_entity_poly.entity_id
_entity_poly.type
_entity_poly.pdbx_seq_one_letter_code
_entity_poly.pdbx_strand_id
1 'polypeptide(L)'
;KEYREERSIASLQALLQAKDRECEEIIAHNEKIRKNIHVVFQQLDKIRESRLDQITVTFRRSKRFLLSPVPPECSGDESIKILARHNLNVFSKEHFKEKAVGWLADKDCFLAGEYSRPLAYFSSVNPDYHGKMECYTRPAGLYMTQRFQGTFREHVQELAKFFKAYMQRNKLHAVDNLYIMPLKNHWMTPEPEEYIYQISIRVEPDEN
;
A
#
# COMPACT_ATOMS: atom_id res chain seq x y z
N LYS A 1 42.30 0.48 -20.05
CA LYS A 1 43.67 1.04 -20.19
C LYS A 1 44.72 0.07 -19.67
N GLU A 2 44.57 -0.54 -18.52
CA GLU A 2 45.54 -1.45 -17.87
C GLU A 2 45.95 -2.67 -18.70
N TYR A 3 45.00 -3.35 -19.38
CA TYR A 3 45.30 -4.54 -20.18
C TYR A 3 46.24 -4.25 -21.40
N ARG A 4 46.32 -2.99 -21.86
CA ARG A 4 47.20 -2.61 -22.98
C ARG A 4 48.68 -2.48 -22.60
N GLU A 5 48.94 -2.28 -21.32
CA GLU A 5 50.28 -2.05 -20.78
C GLU A 5 50.98 -3.36 -20.35
N GLU A 6 50.22 -4.35 -19.84
CA GLU A 6 50.73 -5.68 -19.47
C GLU A 6 49.91 -6.81 -20.12
N ARG A 7 50.27 -7.17 -21.33
CA ARG A 7 49.62 -8.29 -22.04
C ARG A 7 50.10 -9.63 -21.51
N SER A 8 49.34 -10.24 -20.60
CA SER A 8 49.57 -11.60 -20.11
C SER A 8 48.26 -12.38 -20.05
N ILE A 9 48.35 -13.71 -20.00
CA ILE A 9 47.19 -14.58 -19.82
C ILE A 9 46.51 -14.23 -18.48
N ALA A 10 47.25 -13.95 -17.43
CA ALA A 10 46.76 -13.60 -16.13
C ALA A 10 45.95 -12.28 -16.12
N SER A 11 46.46 -11.23 -16.82
CA SER A 11 45.77 -9.95 -16.92
C SER A 11 44.49 -10.06 -17.77
N LEU A 12 44.47 -10.89 -18.81
CA LEU A 12 43.29 -11.18 -19.59
C LEU A 12 42.23 -11.92 -18.75
N GLN A 13 42.66 -12.94 -18.01
CA GLN A 13 41.79 -13.72 -17.15
C GLN A 13 41.17 -12.83 -16.07
N ALA A 14 41.94 -11.97 -15.42
CA ALA A 14 41.43 -11.00 -14.43
C ALA A 14 40.39 -10.03 -15.04
N LEU A 15 40.65 -9.52 -16.25
CA LEU A 15 39.72 -8.66 -16.99
C LEU A 15 38.39 -9.39 -17.29
N LEU A 16 38.49 -10.62 -17.81
CA LEU A 16 37.30 -11.44 -18.12
C LEU A 16 36.48 -11.75 -16.86
N GLN A 17 37.14 -12.10 -15.75
CA GLN A 17 36.46 -12.33 -14.46
C GLN A 17 35.80 -11.06 -13.91
N ALA A 18 36.41 -9.89 -14.10
CA ALA A 18 35.81 -8.62 -13.71
C ALA A 18 34.56 -8.31 -14.54
N LYS A 19 34.63 -8.57 -15.86
CA LYS A 19 33.49 -8.38 -16.76
C LYS A 19 32.36 -9.35 -16.52
N ASP A 20 32.69 -10.60 -16.18
CA ASP A 20 31.70 -11.62 -15.82
C ASP A 20 30.90 -11.19 -14.57
N ARG A 21 31.59 -10.72 -13.53
CA ARG A 21 30.92 -10.16 -12.31
C ARG A 21 30.03 -8.96 -12.63
N GLU A 22 30.50 -8.03 -13.47
CA GLU A 22 29.70 -6.88 -13.92
C GLU A 22 28.42 -7.35 -14.65
N CYS A 23 28.51 -8.38 -15.49
CA CYS A 23 27.36 -8.99 -16.17
C CYS A 23 26.38 -9.62 -15.17
N GLU A 24 26.88 -10.35 -14.17
CA GLU A 24 26.07 -10.96 -13.12
C GLU A 24 25.28 -9.88 -12.31
N GLU A 25 25.96 -8.77 -11.97
CA GLU A 25 25.31 -7.64 -11.29
C GLU A 25 24.19 -7.00 -12.14
N ILE A 26 24.43 -6.82 -13.44
CA ILE A 26 23.43 -6.29 -14.39
C ILE A 26 22.24 -7.25 -14.52
N ILE A 27 22.50 -8.56 -14.61
CA ILE A 27 21.44 -9.58 -14.69
C ILE A 27 20.60 -9.56 -13.42
N ALA A 28 21.22 -9.57 -12.24
CA ALA A 28 20.53 -9.52 -10.97
C ALA A 28 19.67 -8.25 -10.81
N HIS A 29 20.20 -7.09 -11.25
CA HIS A 29 19.47 -5.82 -11.28
C HIS A 29 18.23 -5.88 -12.19
N ASN A 30 18.39 -6.39 -13.42
CA ASN A 30 17.30 -6.51 -14.38
C ASN A 30 16.23 -7.51 -13.92
N GLU A 31 16.61 -8.62 -13.30
CA GLU A 31 15.67 -9.56 -12.71
C GLU A 31 14.83 -8.92 -11.60
N LYS A 32 15.43 -8.07 -10.79
CA LYS A 32 14.73 -7.30 -9.76
C LYS A 32 13.70 -6.34 -10.37
N ILE A 33 14.10 -5.60 -11.43
CA ILE A 33 13.16 -4.73 -12.18
C ILE A 33 12.01 -5.56 -12.73
N ARG A 34 12.28 -6.70 -13.35
CA ARG A 34 11.25 -7.59 -13.92
C ARG A 34 10.26 -8.08 -12.87
N LYS A 35 10.74 -8.47 -11.67
CA LYS A 35 9.86 -8.84 -10.56
C LYS A 35 8.93 -7.70 -10.15
N ASN A 36 9.44 -6.46 -10.07
CA ASN A 36 8.63 -5.30 -9.74
C ASN A 36 7.56 -5.01 -10.81
N ILE A 37 7.90 -5.13 -12.09
CA ILE A 37 6.95 -4.99 -13.21
C ILE A 37 5.82 -6.02 -13.08
N HIS A 38 6.14 -7.29 -12.79
CA HIS A 38 5.12 -8.32 -12.57
C HIS A 38 4.17 -8.00 -11.41
N VAL A 39 4.67 -7.42 -10.33
CA VAL A 39 3.81 -6.97 -9.21
C VAL A 39 2.82 -5.90 -9.68
N VAL A 40 3.29 -4.94 -10.50
CA VAL A 40 2.41 -3.90 -11.07
C VAL A 40 1.36 -4.51 -11.99
N PHE A 41 1.72 -5.45 -12.88
CA PHE A 41 0.75 -6.14 -13.72
C PHE A 41 -0.32 -6.87 -12.91
N GLN A 42 0.07 -7.60 -11.86
CA GLN A 42 -0.90 -8.26 -10.97
C GLN A 42 -1.83 -7.26 -10.27
N GLN A 43 -1.35 -6.06 -9.95
CA GLN A 43 -2.20 -4.99 -9.38
C GLN A 43 -3.19 -4.47 -10.42
N LEU A 44 -2.74 -4.24 -11.66
CA LEU A 44 -3.61 -3.81 -12.76
C LEU A 44 -4.70 -4.84 -13.08
N ASP A 45 -4.36 -6.12 -13.10
CA ASP A 45 -5.34 -7.20 -13.30
C ASP A 45 -6.39 -7.20 -12.18
N LYS A 46 -5.98 -7.09 -10.92
CA LYS A 46 -6.90 -6.96 -9.79
C LYS A 46 -7.82 -5.75 -9.89
N ILE A 47 -7.35 -4.63 -10.44
CA ILE A 47 -8.17 -3.45 -10.69
C ILE A 47 -9.20 -3.74 -11.79
N ARG A 48 -8.79 -4.36 -12.89
CA ARG A 48 -9.68 -4.69 -14.03
C ARG A 48 -10.77 -5.68 -13.65
N GLU A 49 -10.46 -6.68 -12.81
CA GLU A 49 -11.38 -7.70 -12.33
C GLU A 49 -12.25 -7.22 -11.15
N SER A 50 -11.98 -6.03 -10.62
CA SER A 50 -12.66 -5.56 -9.42
C SER A 50 -14.10 -5.13 -9.73
N ARG A 51 -15.04 -5.70 -9.00
CA ARG A 51 -16.41 -5.17 -8.94
C ARG A 51 -16.40 -3.91 -8.08
N LEU A 52 -16.76 -2.78 -8.68
CA LEU A 52 -16.95 -1.52 -7.97
C LEU A 52 -18.29 -1.57 -7.22
N ASP A 53 -18.39 -0.75 -6.18
CA ASP A 53 -19.61 -0.47 -5.42
C ASP A 53 -20.28 -1.69 -4.75
N GLN A 54 -19.57 -2.81 -4.65
CA GLN A 54 -20.04 -3.99 -3.94
C GLN A 54 -19.33 -4.12 -2.58
N ILE A 55 -20.14 -4.17 -1.50
CA ILE A 55 -19.62 -4.50 -0.18
C ILE A 55 -19.41 -6.01 -0.07
N THR A 56 -18.24 -6.39 0.42
CA THR A 56 -17.91 -7.77 0.76
C THR A 56 -17.42 -7.86 2.19
N VAL A 57 -17.77 -8.94 2.89
CA VAL A 57 -17.26 -9.25 4.24
C VAL A 57 -16.42 -10.50 4.15
N THR A 58 -15.14 -10.40 4.51
CA THR A 58 -14.21 -11.54 4.43
C THR A 58 -13.32 -11.60 5.66
N PHE A 59 -13.00 -12.79 6.12
CA PHE A 59 -12.00 -12.98 7.17
C PHE A 59 -10.61 -12.66 6.60
N ARG A 60 -9.87 -11.79 7.29
CA ARG A 60 -8.49 -11.45 6.95
C ARG A 60 -7.56 -11.83 8.09
N ARG A 61 -6.44 -12.45 7.76
CA ARG A 61 -5.36 -12.72 8.71
C ARG A 61 -4.70 -11.42 9.17
N SER A 62 -4.03 -11.46 10.30
CA SER A 62 -3.19 -10.36 10.76
C SER A 62 -2.16 -9.98 9.69
N LYS A 63 -1.87 -8.68 9.58
CA LYS A 63 -0.89 -8.18 8.60
C LYS A 63 -0.07 -7.05 9.23
N ARG A 64 1.25 -7.09 8.99
CA ARG A 64 2.18 -6.07 9.50
C ARG A 64 2.23 -4.87 8.56
N PHE A 65 2.19 -3.69 9.15
CA PHE A 65 2.31 -2.42 8.44
C PHE A 65 3.37 -1.53 9.08
N LEU A 66 4.10 -0.79 8.25
CA LEU A 66 4.76 0.42 8.69
C LEU A 66 3.68 1.49 8.83
N LEU A 67 3.60 2.14 10.00
CA LEU A 67 2.77 3.33 10.21
C LEU A 67 3.61 4.59 10.32
N SER A 68 3.09 5.68 9.77
CA SER A 68 3.57 7.03 10.02
C SER A 68 2.39 7.86 10.54
N PRO A 69 2.27 8.02 11.85
CA PRO A 69 1.17 8.78 12.47
C PRO A 69 1.15 10.23 11.99
N VAL A 70 -0.05 10.79 11.86
CA VAL A 70 -0.31 12.21 11.56
C VAL A 70 -0.89 12.84 12.83
N PRO A 71 -0.12 13.68 13.55
CA PRO A 71 -0.60 14.32 14.78
C PRO A 71 -1.87 15.14 14.57
N PRO A 72 -2.75 15.23 15.59
CA PRO A 72 -4.00 15.98 15.50
C PRO A 72 -3.85 17.45 15.11
N GLU A 73 -2.82 18.11 15.59
CA GLU A 73 -2.48 19.51 15.38
C GLU A 73 -1.71 19.77 14.07
N CYS A 74 -1.41 18.70 13.31
CA CYS A 74 -0.58 18.75 12.11
C CYS A 74 -1.29 19.57 11.00
N SER A 75 -0.60 20.53 10.44
CA SER A 75 -1.05 21.27 9.25
C SER A 75 -1.08 20.39 8.00
N GLY A 76 -1.76 20.86 6.94
CA GLY A 76 -1.77 20.17 5.66
C GLY A 76 -0.36 19.95 5.09
N ASP A 77 0.49 20.97 5.17
CA ASP A 77 1.88 20.91 4.67
C ASP A 77 2.73 19.92 5.48
N GLU A 78 2.55 19.85 6.78
CA GLU A 78 3.24 18.87 7.63
C GLU A 78 2.77 17.45 7.34
N SER A 79 1.48 17.25 7.12
CA SER A 79 0.93 15.97 6.69
C SER A 79 1.55 15.49 5.37
N ILE A 80 1.73 16.40 4.40
CA ILE A 80 2.41 16.12 3.12
C ILE A 80 3.88 15.73 3.36
N LYS A 81 4.59 16.41 4.26
CA LYS A 81 5.98 16.06 4.62
C LYS A 81 6.07 14.66 5.27
N ILE A 82 5.10 14.30 6.12
CA ILE A 82 5.02 12.96 6.72
C ILE A 82 4.80 11.92 5.63
N LEU A 83 3.87 12.16 4.69
CA LEU A 83 3.62 11.29 3.54
C LEU A 83 4.87 11.13 2.67
N ALA A 84 5.56 12.23 2.35
CA ALA A 84 6.78 12.19 1.55
C ALA A 84 7.88 11.35 2.24
N ARG A 85 8.08 11.52 3.55
CA ARG A 85 9.02 10.71 4.33
C ARG A 85 8.63 9.24 4.38
N HIS A 86 7.33 8.95 4.53
CA HIS A 86 6.80 7.59 4.48
C HIS A 86 7.09 6.94 3.12
N ASN A 87 6.81 7.65 2.03
CA ASN A 87 7.10 7.21 0.67
C ASN A 87 8.60 6.91 0.48
N LEU A 88 9.49 7.81 0.89
CA LEU A 88 10.93 7.57 0.80
C LEU A 88 11.34 6.30 1.55
N ASN A 89 10.81 6.05 2.74
CA ASN A 89 11.07 4.83 3.50
C ASN A 89 10.58 3.57 2.78
N VAL A 90 9.42 3.61 2.14
CA VAL A 90 8.82 2.48 1.43
C VAL A 90 9.55 2.19 0.12
N PHE A 91 9.83 3.25 -0.67
CA PHE A 91 10.46 3.08 -1.98
C PHE A 91 11.95 2.77 -1.92
N SER A 92 12.67 3.23 -0.90
CA SER A 92 14.11 3.01 -0.74
C SER A 92 14.46 1.63 -0.17
N LYS A 93 13.50 0.92 0.45
CA LYS A 93 13.77 -0.35 1.15
C LYS A 93 13.14 -1.55 0.44
N GLU A 94 13.86 -2.68 0.43
CA GLU A 94 13.38 -3.94 -0.16
C GLU A 94 12.32 -4.67 0.68
N HIS A 95 12.06 -4.17 1.88
CA HIS A 95 11.13 -4.78 2.84
C HIS A 95 9.65 -4.63 2.45
N PHE A 96 9.36 -3.87 1.41
CA PHE A 96 8.01 -3.60 0.92
C PHE A 96 7.82 -4.25 -0.45
N LYS A 97 7.03 -5.31 -0.47
CA LYS A 97 6.68 -6.03 -1.70
C LYS A 97 5.70 -5.24 -2.57
N GLU A 98 4.73 -4.62 -1.91
CA GLU A 98 3.77 -3.71 -2.52
C GLU A 98 4.17 -2.28 -2.13
N LYS A 99 4.69 -1.50 -3.07
CA LYS A 99 5.08 -0.10 -2.84
C LYS A 99 3.85 0.82 -2.91
N ALA A 100 2.81 0.45 -2.18
CA ALA A 100 1.57 1.20 -2.09
C ALA A 100 1.46 1.84 -0.70
N VAL A 101 1.01 3.09 -0.68
CA VAL A 101 0.75 3.84 0.54
C VAL A 101 -0.74 4.11 0.66
N GLY A 102 -1.33 3.61 1.73
CA GLY A 102 -2.69 3.93 2.12
C GLY A 102 -2.70 4.85 3.34
N TRP A 103 -3.89 5.20 3.81
CA TRP A 103 -4.05 5.95 5.04
C TRP A 103 -5.19 5.40 5.89
N LEU A 104 -5.09 5.67 7.20
CA LEU A 104 -6.16 5.40 8.15
C LEU A 104 -7.04 6.64 8.29
N ALA A 105 -8.36 6.43 8.35
CA ALA A 105 -9.32 7.45 8.72
C ALA A 105 -10.05 7.03 10.00
N ASP A 106 -10.46 8.02 10.78
CA ASP A 106 -11.24 7.80 11.99
C ASP A 106 -12.58 7.14 11.66
N LYS A 107 -12.88 6.08 12.40
CA LYS A 107 -14.09 5.27 12.23
C LYS A 107 -15.37 6.08 12.46
N ASP A 108 -15.40 6.85 13.52
CA ASP A 108 -16.61 7.56 13.94
C ASP A 108 -16.88 8.75 13.02
N CYS A 109 -15.83 9.49 12.63
CA CYS A 109 -15.91 10.51 11.58
C CYS A 109 -16.42 9.93 10.25
N PHE A 110 -15.83 8.80 9.80
CA PHE A 110 -16.29 8.14 8.58
C PHE A 110 -17.77 7.75 8.66
N LEU A 111 -18.17 7.10 9.75
CA LEU A 111 -19.57 6.71 9.93
C LEU A 111 -20.51 7.92 10.07
N ALA A 112 -20.04 9.06 10.54
CA ALA A 112 -20.78 10.30 10.48
C ALA A 112 -20.93 10.88 9.06
N GLY A 113 -20.19 10.34 8.10
CA GLY A 113 -20.12 10.86 6.71
C GLY A 113 -19.13 12.00 6.57
N GLU A 114 -18.17 12.08 7.47
CA GLU A 114 -17.17 13.13 7.54
C GLU A 114 -15.76 12.60 7.28
N TYR A 115 -14.92 13.44 6.72
CA TYR A 115 -13.50 13.17 6.57
C TYR A 115 -12.70 14.47 6.67
N SER A 116 -11.91 14.60 7.70
CA SER A 116 -11.07 15.77 7.90
C SER A 116 -9.63 15.55 7.41
N ARG A 117 -9.02 14.44 7.85
CA ARG A 117 -7.59 14.16 7.61
C ARG A 117 -7.26 12.68 7.86
N PRO A 118 -6.09 12.21 7.36
CA PRO A 118 -5.58 10.91 7.76
C PRO A 118 -5.16 10.91 9.24
N LEU A 119 -5.33 9.78 9.93
CA LEU A 119 -4.76 9.49 11.24
C LEU A 119 -3.31 9.02 11.14
N ALA A 120 -3.02 8.25 10.10
CA ALA A 120 -1.69 7.74 9.79
C ALA A 120 -1.60 7.32 8.33
N TYR A 121 -0.41 7.36 7.77
CA TYR A 121 -0.09 6.66 6.51
C TYR A 121 0.41 5.26 6.82
N PHE A 122 0.08 4.29 5.96
CA PHE A 122 0.52 2.90 6.16
C PHE A 122 0.96 2.23 4.87
N SER A 123 1.92 1.32 5.00
CA SER A 123 2.36 0.43 3.92
C SER A 123 2.58 -0.98 4.43
N SER A 124 2.23 -1.97 3.59
CA SER A 124 2.35 -3.38 3.92
C SER A 124 3.81 -3.82 3.95
N VAL A 125 4.25 -4.36 5.07
CA VAL A 125 5.58 -4.95 5.22
C VAL A 125 5.57 -6.37 4.66
N ASN A 126 6.68 -6.78 4.00
CA ASN A 126 6.85 -8.13 3.51
C ASN A 126 6.73 -9.14 4.67
N PRO A 127 5.91 -10.20 4.56
CA PRO A 127 5.82 -11.24 5.59
C PRO A 127 7.17 -11.85 5.98
N ASP A 128 8.07 -12.00 5.01
CA ASP A 128 9.41 -12.58 5.19
C ASP A 128 10.42 -11.62 5.85
N TYR A 129 10.01 -10.40 6.16
CA TYR A 129 10.88 -9.44 6.84
C TYR A 129 10.94 -9.70 8.34
N HIS A 130 12.12 -10.05 8.84
CA HIS A 130 12.41 -10.31 10.25
C HIS A 130 13.33 -9.23 10.90
N GLY A 131 13.50 -8.08 10.26
CA GLY A 131 14.34 -6.99 10.77
C GLY A 131 13.71 -6.25 11.96
N LYS A 132 14.49 -5.30 12.52
CA LYS A 132 14.14 -4.53 13.74
C LYS A 132 13.18 -3.35 13.50
N MET A 133 12.54 -3.23 12.32
CA MET A 133 11.61 -2.14 12.06
C MET A 133 10.36 -2.29 12.93
N GLU A 134 10.02 -1.26 13.67
CA GLU A 134 8.77 -1.22 14.42
C GLU A 134 7.58 -1.25 13.45
N CYS A 135 6.67 -2.19 13.66
CA CYS A 135 5.52 -2.41 12.81
C CYS A 135 4.24 -2.48 13.63
N TYR A 136 3.22 -1.83 13.13
CA TYR A 136 1.85 -2.06 13.58
C TYR A 136 1.33 -3.38 13.01
N THR A 137 0.67 -4.16 13.84
CA THR A 137 0.01 -5.38 13.37
C THR A 137 -1.50 -5.13 13.30
N ARG A 138 -2.03 -5.05 12.07
CA ARG A 138 -3.47 -5.05 11.84
C ARG A 138 -4.04 -6.37 12.35
N PRO A 139 -5.05 -6.36 13.24
CA PRO A 139 -5.65 -7.59 13.79
C PRO A 139 -6.23 -8.51 12.70
N ALA A 140 -6.26 -9.81 12.98
CA ALA A 140 -7.10 -10.74 12.23
C ALA A 140 -8.57 -10.51 12.59
N GLY A 141 -9.48 -10.81 11.66
CA GLY A 141 -10.93 -10.65 11.89
C GLY A 141 -11.71 -10.51 10.60
N LEU A 142 -13.01 -10.25 10.75
CA LEU A 142 -13.87 -9.94 9.62
C LEU A 142 -13.65 -8.49 9.19
N TYR A 143 -13.47 -8.30 7.89
CA TYR A 143 -13.31 -6.98 7.29
C TYR A 143 -14.39 -6.76 6.24
N MET A 144 -15.19 -5.73 6.46
CA MET A 144 -16.09 -5.19 5.47
C MET A 144 -15.30 -4.31 4.51
N THR A 145 -15.42 -4.57 3.21
CA THR A 145 -14.59 -3.95 2.17
C THR A 145 -15.45 -3.54 1.00
N GLN A 146 -15.20 -2.36 0.47
CA GLN A 146 -15.77 -1.85 -0.76
C GLN A 146 -14.69 -1.22 -1.62
N ARG A 147 -14.82 -1.35 -2.95
CA ARG A 147 -14.06 -0.57 -3.92
C ARG A 147 -14.99 0.41 -4.57
N PHE A 148 -14.51 1.62 -4.79
CA PHE A 148 -15.28 2.67 -5.45
C PHE A 148 -14.36 3.49 -6.36
N GLN A 149 -14.95 4.18 -7.32
CA GLN A 149 -14.27 5.08 -8.23
C GLN A 149 -14.57 6.53 -7.86
N GLY A 150 -13.60 7.42 -8.07
CA GLY A 150 -13.68 8.85 -7.70
C GLY A 150 -12.84 9.18 -6.48
N THR A 151 -12.94 10.41 -5.97
CA THR A 151 -12.17 10.84 -4.79
C THR A 151 -12.87 10.43 -3.49
N PHE A 152 -12.08 10.01 -2.49
CA PHE A 152 -12.67 9.57 -1.21
C PHE A 152 -13.45 10.70 -0.52
N ARG A 153 -12.96 11.94 -0.59
CA ARG A 153 -13.59 13.11 0.06
C ARG A 153 -14.99 13.40 -0.47
N GLU A 154 -15.19 13.26 -1.77
CA GLU A 154 -16.47 13.52 -2.41
C GLU A 154 -17.50 12.42 -2.13
N HIS A 155 -17.03 11.18 -1.97
CA HIS A 155 -17.89 10.00 -1.79
C HIS A 155 -18.10 9.59 -0.33
N VAL A 156 -17.43 10.22 0.64
CA VAL A 156 -17.46 9.78 2.04
C VAL A 156 -18.86 9.65 2.61
N GLN A 157 -19.76 10.58 2.31
CA GLN A 157 -21.16 10.56 2.82
C GLN A 157 -21.95 9.38 2.25
N GLU A 158 -21.80 9.11 0.97
CA GLU A 158 -22.50 8.01 0.31
C GLU A 158 -21.94 6.67 0.80
N LEU A 159 -20.62 6.52 0.84
CA LEU A 159 -19.94 5.34 1.37
C LEU A 159 -20.36 5.04 2.82
N ALA A 160 -20.41 6.07 3.67
CA ALA A 160 -20.84 5.93 5.06
C ALA A 160 -22.30 5.44 5.17
N LYS A 161 -23.20 5.95 4.33
CA LYS A 161 -24.60 5.47 4.26
C LYS A 161 -24.67 4.00 3.88
N PHE A 162 -23.93 3.59 2.84
CA PHE A 162 -23.89 2.19 2.41
C PHE A 162 -23.32 1.28 3.49
N PHE A 163 -22.23 1.68 4.15
CA PHE A 163 -21.61 0.91 5.22
C PHE A 163 -22.57 0.76 6.42
N LYS A 164 -23.18 1.84 6.88
CA LYS A 164 -24.16 1.78 7.99
C LYS A 164 -25.36 0.90 7.65
N ALA A 165 -25.94 1.06 6.47
CA ALA A 165 -27.09 0.26 6.05
C ALA A 165 -26.73 -1.24 5.97
N TYR A 166 -25.55 -1.57 5.45
CA TYR A 166 -25.06 -2.95 5.39
C TYR A 166 -24.82 -3.53 6.79
N MET A 167 -24.16 -2.79 7.67
CA MET A 167 -23.91 -3.22 9.07
C MET A 167 -25.22 -3.44 9.81
N GLN A 168 -26.15 -2.51 9.74
CA GLN A 168 -27.48 -2.63 10.39
C GLN A 168 -28.22 -3.86 9.90
N ARG A 169 -28.27 -4.09 8.56
CA ARG A 169 -28.95 -5.25 7.96
C ARG A 169 -28.33 -6.58 8.39
N ASN A 170 -27.03 -6.63 8.60
CA ASN A 170 -26.31 -7.87 8.90
C ASN A 170 -25.93 -8.00 10.38
N LYS A 171 -26.44 -7.13 11.26
CA LYS A 171 -26.16 -7.09 12.70
C LYS A 171 -24.64 -7.08 12.96
N LEU A 172 -23.96 -6.11 12.40
CA LEU A 172 -22.52 -5.89 12.52
C LEU A 172 -22.25 -4.49 13.06
N HIS A 173 -21.16 -4.34 13.81
CA HIS A 173 -20.63 -3.03 14.18
C HIS A 173 -19.14 -2.91 13.85
N ALA A 174 -18.69 -1.69 13.62
CA ALA A 174 -17.31 -1.39 13.33
C ALA A 174 -16.48 -1.28 14.60
N VAL A 175 -15.32 -1.95 14.66
CA VAL A 175 -14.46 -2.05 15.85
C VAL A 175 -13.06 -1.46 15.67
N ASP A 176 -12.71 -1.00 14.47
CA ASP A 176 -11.37 -0.46 14.15
C ASP A 176 -11.48 0.70 13.17
N ASN A 177 -10.39 1.46 12.99
CA ASN A 177 -10.34 2.55 12.02
C ASN A 177 -10.48 2.06 10.58
N LEU A 178 -10.88 2.98 9.70
CA LEU A 178 -11.01 2.71 8.27
C LEU A 178 -9.65 2.70 7.59
N TYR A 179 -9.34 1.64 6.88
CA TYR A 179 -8.17 1.51 6.03
C TYR A 179 -8.54 1.91 4.60
N ILE A 180 -7.89 2.92 4.06
CA ILE A 180 -8.09 3.42 2.70
C ILE A 180 -6.83 3.15 1.89
N MET A 181 -6.96 2.37 0.83
CA MET A 181 -5.86 2.00 -0.07
C MET A 181 -6.16 2.48 -1.49
N PRO A 182 -5.36 3.39 -2.05
CA PRO A 182 -5.46 3.74 -3.46
C PRO A 182 -4.99 2.57 -4.31
N LEU A 183 -5.85 2.07 -5.20
CA LEU A 183 -5.54 1.02 -6.18
C LEU A 183 -5.14 1.63 -7.52
N LYS A 184 -5.89 2.64 -7.99
CA LYS A 184 -5.58 3.50 -9.15
C LYS A 184 -5.52 4.93 -8.66
N ASN A 185 -4.45 5.65 -8.91
CA ASN A 185 -4.20 6.98 -8.38
C ASN A 185 -3.53 7.89 -9.44
N HIS A 186 -3.11 9.08 -9.04
CA HIS A 186 -2.48 10.08 -9.90
C HIS A 186 -1.21 9.61 -10.65
N TRP A 187 -0.60 8.50 -10.26
CA TRP A 187 0.50 7.89 -11.03
C TRP A 187 0.01 7.12 -12.26
N MET A 188 -1.26 6.72 -12.29
CA MET A 188 -1.85 5.87 -13.33
C MET A 188 -2.82 6.64 -14.23
N THR A 189 -3.41 7.74 -13.75
CA THR A 189 -4.32 8.60 -14.50
C THR A 189 -4.26 10.02 -13.95
N PRO A 190 -4.33 11.05 -14.80
CA PRO A 190 -4.44 12.43 -14.36
C PRO A 190 -5.85 12.81 -13.86
N GLU A 191 -6.88 12.01 -14.22
CA GLU A 191 -8.29 12.32 -13.94
C GLU A 191 -8.70 11.77 -12.56
N PRO A 192 -9.00 12.64 -11.56
CA PRO A 192 -9.36 12.21 -10.21
C PRO A 192 -10.62 11.35 -10.14
N GLU A 193 -11.58 11.55 -11.04
CA GLU A 193 -12.79 10.76 -11.17
C GLU A 193 -12.55 9.31 -11.62
N GLU A 194 -11.37 9.02 -12.14
CA GLU A 194 -10.93 7.67 -12.49
C GLU A 194 -10.14 6.96 -11.39
N TYR A 195 -9.86 7.65 -10.27
CA TYR A 195 -9.17 7.00 -9.15
C TYR A 195 -10.02 5.87 -8.59
N ILE A 196 -9.36 4.78 -8.19
CA ILE A 196 -10.01 3.64 -7.56
C ILE A 196 -9.40 3.45 -6.18
N TYR A 197 -10.26 3.43 -5.18
CA TYR A 197 -9.87 3.16 -3.80
C TYR A 197 -10.52 1.88 -3.32
N GLN A 198 -9.83 1.19 -2.45
CA GLN A 198 -10.38 0.14 -1.60
C GLN A 198 -10.44 0.65 -0.18
N ILE A 199 -11.63 0.67 0.38
CA ILE A 199 -11.84 0.95 1.80
C ILE A 199 -12.13 -0.36 2.53
N SER A 200 -11.65 -0.46 3.76
CA SER A 200 -11.85 -1.65 4.60
C SER A 200 -11.96 -1.25 6.05
N ILE A 201 -12.94 -1.80 6.77
CA ILE A 201 -13.13 -1.61 8.20
C ILE A 201 -13.32 -2.97 8.88
N ARG A 202 -12.73 -3.17 10.04
CA ARG A 202 -12.98 -4.38 10.83
C ARG A 202 -14.34 -4.31 11.47
N VAL A 203 -15.08 -5.42 11.38
CA VAL A 203 -16.42 -5.52 11.95
C VAL A 203 -16.55 -6.76 12.82
N GLU A 204 -17.42 -6.68 13.81
CA GLU A 204 -17.80 -7.79 14.67
C GLU A 204 -19.34 -7.90 14.69
N PRO A 205 -19.88 -9.11 14.91
CA PRO A 205 -21.32 -9.27 15.13
C PRO A 205 -21.79 -8.49 16.36
N ASP A 206 -23.00 -7.95 16.30
CA ASP A 206 -23.64 -7.36 17.48
C ASP A 206 -23.83 -8.43 18.54
N GLU A 207 -23.54 -8.08 19.79
CA GLU A 207 -23.86 -8.94 20.93
C GLU A 207 -25.38 -9.03 21.06
N ASN A 208 -25.90 -10.26 21.13
CA ASN A 208 -27.33 -10.53 21.29
C ASN A 208 -27.83 -10.19 22.69
#